data_dbf3a478b73c2d4175a4c09a4294c180
#
_entry.id   dbf3a478b73c2d4175a4c09a4294c180
#
_cell.length_a   1.000
_cell.length_b   1.000
_cell.length_c   1.000
_cell.angle_alpha   90.00
_cell.angle_beta   90.00
_cell.angle_gamma   90.00
#
_symmetry.space_group_name_H-M   'P 1'
#
loop_
_entity.id
_entity.type
_entity.pdbx_description
1 polymer ?
#
loop_
_entity_poly.entity_id
_entity_poly.type
_entity_poly.pdbx_seq_one_letter_code
_entity_poly.pdbx_strand_id
1 'polypeptide(L)'
;GYRMTSQCASGSGQFVENIARYLGVALEDVGRLSLGSDSAEPVSSICAVLAETDVINMVARGVPAPAILRGIHRSIAGRLSKLLRLAGVESPIVVTGGMAADEGLIGALRDQVATGKLGLEIVAPERAVFAGALGAALWGAHRAARVQGDSRKEMLHVHG
;
A
#
# COMPACT_ATOMS: atom_id res chain seq x y z
N GLY A 1 -18.20 -0.18 -2.58
CA GLY A 1 -17.95 -0.73 -1.26
C GLY A 1 -16.62 -0.25 -0.70
N TYR A 2 -16.44 -0.36 0.61
CA TYR A 2 -15.25 0.05 1.32
C TYR A 2 -14.87 -1.05 2.31
N ARG A 3 -13.58 -1.40 2.34
CA ARG A 3 -13.03 -2.37 3.30
C ARG A 3 -11.75 -1.80 3.90
N MET A 4 -11.57 -1.98 5.19
CA MET A 4 -10.37 -1.56 5.91
C MET A 4 -9.88 -2.71 6.78
N THR A 5 -8.58 -2.81 6.95
CA THR A 5 -8.01 -3.73 7.96
C THR A 5 -8.31 -3.18 9.35
N SER A 6 -8.75 -4.05 10.26
CA SER A 6 -8.90 -3.73 11.68
C SER A 6 -7.58 -3.81 12.44
N GLN A 7 -6.51 -4.23 11.80
CA GLN A 7 -5.21 -4.43 12.41
C GLN A 7 -4.36 -3.16 12.31
N CYS A 8 -3.53 -2.97 13.32
CA CYS A 8 -2.60 -1.87 13.51
C CYS A 8 -1.71 -1.61 12.27
N ALA A 9 -1.00 -0.47 12.29
CA ALA A 9 -0.22 0.14 11.21
C ALA A 9 0.82 -0.73 10.46
N SER A 10 0.94 -2.01 10.75
CA SER A 10 1.90 -2.95 10.15
C SER A 10 1.76 -3.16 8.62
N GLY A 11 0.84 -2.45 7.98
CA GLY A 11 0.72 -2.39 6.52
C GLY A 11 0.89 -0.98 5.97
N SER A 12 1.27 -0.02 6.80
CA SER A 12 1.49 1.36 6.38
C SER A 12 2.92 1.56 5.87
N GLY A 13 3.10 2.52 4.97
CA GLY A 13 4.42 2.94 4.51
C GLY A 13 5.33 3.36 5.66
N GLN A 14 4.77 3.97 6.72
CA GLN A 14 5.52 4.37 7.90
C GLN A 14 6.20 3.19 8.61
N PHE A 15 5.55 2.02 8.67
CA PHE A 15 6.17 0.81 9.23
C PHE A 15 7.41 0.40 8.41
N VAL A 16 7.29 0.36 7.09
CA VAL A 16 8.41 0.00 6.21
C VAL A 16 9.53 1.03 6.33
N GLU A 17 9.22 2.32 6.39
CA GLU A 17 10.19 3.40 6.59
C GLU A 17 10.94 3.26 7.92
N ASN A 18 10.25 2.97 9.01
CA ASN A 18 10.86 2.77 10.32
C ASN A 18 11.84 1.58 10.30
N ILE A 19 11.44 0.47 9.68
CA ILE A 19 12.29 -0.71 9.56
C ILE A 19 13.51 -0.44 8.64
N ALA A 20 13.32 0.23 7.51
CA ALA A 20 14.41 0.61 6.62
C ALA A 20 15.46 1.45 7.37
N ARG A 21 15.00 2.44 8.14
CA ARG A 21 15.86 3.27 8.99
C ARG A 21 16.59 2.45 10.04
N TYR A 22 15.92 1.51 10.71
CA TYR A 22 16.52 0.62 11.69
C TYR A 22 17.59 -0.29 11.08
N LEU A 23 17.36 -0.78 9.87
CA LEU A 23 18.31 -1.61 9.12
C LEU A 23 19.44 -0.81 8.46
N GLY A 24 19.42 0.53 8.50
CA GLY A 24 20.39 1.40 7.83
C GLY A 24 20.25 1.37 6.29
N VAL A 25 19.05 1.10 5.77
CA VAL A 25 18.73 1.01 4.34
C VAL A 25 18.00 2.27 3.90
N ALA A 26 18.39 2.84 2.75
CA ALA A 26 17.64 3.94 2.14
C ALA A 26 16.27 3.43 1.65
N LEU A 27 15.24 4.26 1.80
CA LEU A 27 13.85 3.86 1.49
C LEU A 27 13.67 3.44 0.02
N GLU A 28 14.36 4.13 -0.88
CA GLU A 28 14.38 3.85 -2.32
C GLU A 28 15.03 2.50 -2.68
N ASP A 29 15.88 1.96 -1.81
CA ASP A 29 16.56 0.68 -2.00
C ASP A 29 15.78 -0.53 -1.46
N VAL A 30 14.76 -0.29 -0.64
CA VAL A 30 14.00 -1.34 0.06
C VAL A 30 13.42 -2.35 -0.93
N GLY A 31 12.75 -1.89 -1.97
CA GLY A 31 12.13 -2.75 -2.99
C GLY A 31 13.18 -3.62 -3.71
N ARG A 32 14.25 -2.99 -4.20
CA ARG A 32 15.34 -3.65 -4.92
C ARG A 32 16.04 -4.70 -4.06
N LEU A 33 16.37 -4.37 -2.81
CA LEU A 33 17.01 -5.30 -1.88
C LEU A 33 16.11 -6.49 -1.56
N SER A 34 14.84 -6.26 -1.36
CA SER A 34 13.85 -7.32 -1.12
C SER A 34 13.75 -8.28 -2.31
N LEU A 35 13.68 -7.75 -3.53
CA LEU A 35 13.63 -8.58 -4.75
C LEU A 35 14.92 -9.38 -4.97
N GLY A 36 16.07 -8.84 -4.59
CA GLY A 36 17.36 -9.50 -4.71
C GLY A 36 17.64 -10.61 -3.70
N SER A 37 16.74 -10.84 -2.74
CA SER A 37 16.92 -11.91 -1.74
C SER A 37 16.30 -13.23 -2.20
N ASP A 38 17.01 -14.33 -2.06
CA ASP A 38 16.50 -15.67 -2.32
C ASP A 38 15.67 -16.24 -1.15
N SER A 39 15.83 -15.67 0.04
CA SER A 39 15.12 -16.09 1.25
C SER A 39 14.20 -14.98 1.78
N ALA A 40 13.18 -15.37 2.53
CA ALA A 40 12.27 -14.46 3.22
C ALA A 40 12.07 -14.94 4.66
N GLU A 41 12.48 -14.13 5.63
CA GLU A 41 12.28 -14.47 7.03
C GLU A 41 10.82 -14.23 7.44
N PRO A 42 10.21 -15.15 8.19
CA PRO A 42 8.85 -14.96 8.69
C PRO A 42 8.75 -13.78 9.64
N VAL A 43 7.85 -12.84 9.33
CA VAL A 43 7.56 -11.67 10.18
C VAL A 43 6.12 -11.74 10.66
N SER A 44 5.88 -11.37 11.91
CA SER A 44 4.52 -11.30 12.47
C SER A 44 3.61 -10.44 11.59
N SER A 45 2.45 -10.97 11.29
CA SER A 45 1.43 -10.26 10.49
C SER A 45 0.33 -9.62 11.34
N ILE A 46 0.43 -9.68 12.67
CA ILE A 46 -0.66 -9.27 13.55
C ILE A 46 -0.54 -7.81 13.94
N CYS A 47 0.65 -7.35 14.33
CA CYS A 47 0.87 -6.01 14.87
C CYS A 47 2.25 -5.47 14.44
N ALA A 48 2.34 -4.15 14.19
CA ALA A 48 3.61 -3.50 13.87
C ALA A 48 4.65 -3.66 14.99
N VAL A 49 4.23 -3.55 16.26
CA VAL A 49 5.13 -3.70 17.41
C VAL A 49 5.73 -5.10 17.47
N LEU A 50 4.93 -6.14 17.24
CA LEU A 50 5.43 -7.52 17.17
C LEU A 50 6.37 -7.72 15.98
N ALA A 51 6.04 -7.13 14.84
CA ALA A 51 6.89 -7.19 13.65
C ALA A 51 8.23 -6.47 13.87
N GLU A 52 8.25 -5.33 14.56
CA GLU A 52 9.50 -4.64 14.96
C GLU A 52 10.34 -5.51 15.90
N THR A 53 9.71 -6.17 16.86
CA THR A 53 10.40 -7.11 17.77
C THR A 53 11.00 -8.29 17.00
N ASP A 54 10.27 -8.84 16.03
CA ASP A 54 10.78 -9.90 15.16
C ASP A 54 12.02 -9.42 14.39
N VAL A 55 11.98 -8.21 13.83
CA VAL A 55 13.12 -7.63 13.10
C VAL A 55 14.33 -7.45 14.00
N ILE A 56 14.16 -6.94 15.23
CA ILE A 56 15.24 -6.81 16.20
C ILE A 56 15.91 -8.16 16.47
N ASN A 57 15.09 -9.19 16.69
CA ASN A 57 15.58 -10.56 16.92
C ASN A 57 16.31 -11.12 15.69
N MET A 58 15.83 -10.85 14.49
CA MET A 58 16.46 -11.27 13.23
C MET A 58 17.84 -10.62 13.05
N VAL A 59 17.93 -9.31 13.28
CA VAL A 59 19.21 -8.58 13.24
C VAL A 59 20.20 -9.13 14.26
N ALA A 60 19.75 -9.41 15.49
CA ALA A 60 20.58 -10.01 16.53
C ALA A 60 21.10 -11.42 16.16
N ARG A 61 20.36 -12.16 15.34
CA ARG A 61 20.79 -13.47 14.79
C ARG A 61 21.63 -13.35 13.51
N GLY A 62 21.93 -12.16 13.04
CA GLY A 62 22.71 -11.93 11.83
C GLY A 62 21.94 -12.20 10.53
N VAL A 63 20.62 -12.15 10.53
CA VAL A 63 19.81 -12.30 9.32
C VAL A 63 20.06 -11.11 8.39
N PRO A 64 20.37 -11.35 7.09
CA PRO A 64 20.62 -10.26 6.15
C PRO A 64 19.39 -9.36 5.95
N ALA A 65 19.61 -8.04 5.87
CA ALA A 65 18.54 -7.07 5.65
C ALA A 65 17.65 -7.38 4.43
N PRO A 66 18.15 -7.83 3.27
CA PRO A 66 17.30 -8.22 2.14
C PRO A 66 16.29 -9.32 2.49
N ALA A 67 16.68 -10.33 3.27
CA ALA A 67 15.80 -11.42 3.69
C ALA A 67 14.70 -10.93 4.64
N ILE A 68 15.04 -10.00 5.56
CA ILE A 68 14.08 -9.35 6.46
C ILE A 68 13.06 -8.54 5.65
N LEU A 69 13.53 -7.67 4.74
CA LEU A 69 12.68 -6.85 3.89
C LEU A 69 11.74 -7.70 3.02
N ARG A 70 12.25 -8.79 2.45
CA ARG A 70 11.41 -9.73 1.69
C ARG A 70 10.33 -10.37 2.58
N GLY A 71 10.66 -10.73 3.81
CA GLY A 71 9.71 -11.25 4.78
C GLY A 71 8.58 -10.27 5.10
N ILE A 72 8.93 -9.00 5.29
CA ILE A 72 7.98 -7.90 5.52
C ILE A 72 7.05 -7.73 4.33
N HIS A 73 7.57 -7.63 3.10
CA HIS A 73 6.76 -7.50 1.90
C HIS A 73 5.80 -8.67 1.71
N ARG A 74 6.25 -9.90 1.93
CA ARG A 74 5.39 -11.10 1.88
C ARG A 74 4.29 -11.08 2.94
N SER A 75 4.60 -10.61 4.15
CA SER A 75 3.62 -10.46 5.24
C SER A 75 2.54 -9.44 4.88
N ILE A 76 2.93 -8.25 4.38
CA ILE A 76 2.00 -7.20 3.93
C ILE A 76 1.16 -7.70 2.75
N ALA A 77 1.80 -8.25 1.72
CA ALA A 77 1.12 -8.78 0.53
C ALA A 77 0.12 -9.88 0.87
N GLY A 78 0.47 -10.79 1.80
CA GLY A 78 -0.44 -11.83 2.29
C GLY A 78 -1.71 -11.29 2.94
N ARG A 79 -1.60 -10.18 3.70
CA ARG A 79 -2.77 -9.51 4.29
C ARG A 79 -3.61 -8.80 3.23
N LEU A 80 -2.99 -8.08 2.31
CA LEU A 80 -3.70 -7.42 1.22
C LEU A 80 -4.43 -8.43 0.33
N SER A 81 -3.79 -9.54 -0.01
CA SER A 81 -4.41 -10.63 -0.78
C SER A 81 -5.65 -11.20 -0.08
N LYS A 82 -5.60 -11.39 1.26
CA LYS A 82 -6.78 -11.80 2.04
C LYS A 82 -7.91 -10.77 1.99
N LEU A 83 -7.58 -9.47 2.09
CA LEU A 83 -8.57 -8.40 1.98
C LEU A 83 -9.21 -8.35 0.59
N LEU A 84 -8.42 -8.48 -0.48
CA LEU A 84 -8.92 -8.52 -1.86
C LEU A 84 -9.90 -9.68 -2.05
N ARG A 85 -9.57 -10.86 -1.53
CA ARG A 85 -10.44 -12.03 -1.56
C ARG A 85 -11.76 -11.78 -0.83
N LEU A 86 -11.70 -11.24 0.40
CA LEU A 86 -12.89 -10.94 1.21
C LEU A 86 -13.76 -9.84 0.62
N ALA A 87 -13.16 -8.92 -0.13
CA ALA A 87 -13.88 -7.83 -0.77
C ALA A 87 -14.58 -8.26 -2.06
N GLY A 88 -14.24 -9.43 -2.63
CA GLY A 88 -14.80 -9.92 -3.88
C GLY A 88 -14.58 -8.95 -5.05
N VAL A 89 -13.37 -8.37 -5.12
CA VAL A 89 -13.04 -7.33 -6.10
C VAL A 89 -12.76 -7.94 -7.47
N GLU A 90 -12.95 -7.11 -8.51
CA GLU A 90 -12.67 -7.46 -9.90
C GLU A 90 -11.36 -6.81 -10.37
N SER A 91 -10.75 -7.43 -11.40
CA SER A 91 -9.55 -6.92 -12.07
C SER A 91 -9.87 -5.72 -12.99
N PRO A 92 -8.95 -4.77 -13.16
CA PRO A 92 -7.64 -4.64 -12.51
C PRO A 92 -7.71 -4.00 -11.13
N ILE A 93 -6.75 -4.33 -10.25
CA ILE A 93 -6.55 -3.70 -8.95
C ILE A 93 -5.47 -2.63 -9.06
N VAL A 94 -5.82 -1.39 -8.81
CA VAL A 94 -4.88 -0.27 -8.84
C VAL A 94 -4.36 0.01 -7.43
N VAL A 95 -3.05 -0.11 -7.26
CA VAL A 95 -2.36 0.25 -6.01
C VAL A 95 -1.97 1.72 -6.06
N THR A 96 -2.29 2.47 -5.00
CA THR A 96 -1.99 3.91 -4.89
C THR A 96 -1.37 4.26 -3.54
N GLY A 97 -0.79 5.46 -3.44
CA GLY A 97 -0.07 5.92 -2.24
C GLY A 97 1.42 5.63 -2.30
N GLY A 98 2.16 6.00 -1.25
CA GLY A 98 3.63 5.90 -1.22
C GLY A 98 4.17 4.51 -1.47
N MET A 99 3.52 3.48 -0.94
CA MET A 99 3.92 2.08 -1.12
C MET A 99 3.70 1.55 -2.55
N ALA A 100 2.99 2.27 -3.40
CA ALA A 100 2.84 1.88 -4.82
C ALA A 100 4.15 2.03 -5.61
N ALA A 101 5.10 2.81 -5.11
CA ALA A 101 6.43 2.97 -5.69
C ALA A 101 7.41 1.87 -5.25
N ASP A 102 7.06 1.06 -4.24
CA ASP A 102 7.90 -0.03 -3.75
C ASP A 102 7.71 -1.29 -4.63
N GLU A 103 8.66 -1.51 -5.53
CA GLU A 103 8.63 -2.65 -6.46
C GLU A 103 8.66 -4.01 -5.76
N GLY A 104 9.30 -4.10 -4.57
CA GLY A 104 9.34 -5.32 -3.76
C GLY A 104 7.97 -5.69 -3.21
N LEU A 105 7.21 -4.69 -2.71
CA LEU A 105 5.83 -4.92 -2.28
C LEU A 105 4.91 -5.27 -3.44
N ILE A 106 5.01 -4.55 -4.56
CA ILE A 106 4.19 -4.82 -5.74
C ILE A 106 4.48 -6.22 -6.30
N GLY A 107 5.76 -6.62 -6.35
CA GLY A 107 6.17 -7.97 -6.73
C GLY A 107 5.58 -9.03 -5.80
N ALA A 108 5.74 -8.86 -4.49
CA ALA A 108 5.19 -9.78 -3.49
C ALA A 108 3.65 -9.88 -3.56
N LEU A 109 2.95 -8.77 -3.85
CA LEU A 109 1.50 -8.79 -4.01
C LEU A 109 1.06 -9.56 -5.26
N ARG A 110 1.75 -9.36 -6.39
CA ARG A 110 1.52 -10.14 -7.62
C ARG A 110 1.72 -11.64 -7.39
N ASP A 111 2.79 -12.02 -6.70
CA ASP A 111 3.08 -13.41 -6.34
C ASP A 111 1.96 -14.01 -5.46
N GLN A 112 1.49 -13.27 -4.47
CA GLN A 112 0.41 -13.71 -3.57
C GLN A 112 -0.92 -13.89 -4.29
N VAL A 113 -1.24 -12.98 -5.22
CA VAL A 113 -2.46 -13.05 -6.04
C VAL A 113 -2.39 -14.23 -7.01
N ALA A 114 -1.25 -14.47 -7.65
CA ALA A 114 -1.03 -15.59 -8.55
C ALA A 114 -1.09 -16.93 -7.81
N THR A 115 -0.36 -17.08 -6.71
CA THR A 115 -0.36 -18.29 -5.86
C THR A 115 -1.73 -18.58 -5.29
N GLY A 116 -2.47 -17.54 -4.88
CA GLY A 116 -3.83 -17.63 -4.37
C GLY A 116 -4.90 -17.89 -5.44
N LYS A 117 -4.50 -17.95 -6.73
CA LYS A 117 -5.40 -18.15 -7.89
C LYS A 117 -6.57 -17.16 -7.92
N LEU A 118 -6.31 -15.88 -7.55
CA LEU A 118 -7.37 -14.87 -7.47
C LEU A 118 -7.77 -14.32 -8.86
N GLY A 119 -6.96 -14.54 -9.89
CA GLY A 119 -7.23 -14.03 -11.25
C GLY A 119 -7.21 -12.51 -11.37
N LEU A 120 -6.54 -11.82 -10.44
CA LEU A 120 -6.46 -10.37 -10.37
C LEU A 120 -5.17 -9.85 -10.99
N GLU A 121 -5.28 -8.80 -11.79
CA GLU A 121 -4.13 -8.03 -12.27
C GLU A 121 -3.82 -6.90 -11.28
N ILE A 122 -2.56 -6.77 -10.87
CA ILE A 122 -2.08 -5.72 -9.96
C ILE A 122 -1.33 -4.66 -10.77
N VAL A 123 -1.87 -3.45 -10.77
CA VAL A 123 -1.33 -2.29 -11.49
C VAL A 123 -0.87 -1.23 -10.48
N ALA A 124 0.37 -0.79 -10.60
CA ALA A 124 0.91 0.35 -9.86
C ALA A 124 1.36 1.41 -10.87
N PRO A 125 0.53 2.43 -11.18
CA PRO A 125 0.89 3.48 -12.13
C PRO A 125 2.06 4.32 -11.62
N GLU A 126 2.88 4.84 -12.52
CA GLU A 126 4.07 5.66 -12.20
C GLU A 126 3.75 6.84 -11.25
N ARG A 127 2.57 7.46 -11.41
CA ARG A 127 2.11 8.59 -10.59
C ARG A 127 1.17 8.20 -9.44
N ALA A 128 1.11 6.93 -9.10
CA ALA A 128 0.22 6.41 -8.07
C ALA A 128 0.41 7.07 -6.69
N VAL A 129 1.61 7.56 -6.40
CA VAL A 129 1.93 8.31 -5.17
C VAL A 129 1.06 9.57 -5.03
N PHE A 130 0.73 10.23 -6.13
CA PHE A 130 -0.06 11.46 -6.16
C PHE A 130 -1.58 11.25 -6.31
N ALA A 131 -2.04 10.01 -6.35
CA ALA A 131 -3.45 9.69 -6.62
C ALA A 131 -4.42 10.38 -5.64
N GLY A 132 -4.05 10.44 -4.35
CA GLY A 132 -4.86 11.13 -3.33
C GLY A 132 -4.97 12.63 -3.59
N ALA A 133 -3.87 13.31 -3.89
CA ALA A 133 -3.84 14.75 -4.19
C ALA A 133 -4.61 15.07 -5.48
N LEU A 134 -4.42 14.25 -6.52
CA LEU A 134 -5.14 14.39 -7.79
C LEU A 134 -6.64 14.21 -7.59
N GLY A 135 -7.05 13.17 -6.84
CA GLY A 135 -8.44 12.91 -6.53
C GLY A 135 -9.08 14.06 -5.73
N ALA A 136 -8.37 14.60 -4.74
CA ALA A 136 -8.84 15.76 -3.98
C ALA A 136 -9.01 17.02 -4.85
N ALA A 137 -8.07 17.29 -5.76
CA ALA A 137 -8.15 18.42 -6.69
C ALA A 137 -9.34 18.28 -7.64
N LEU A 138 -9.52 17.11 -8.25
CA LEU A 138 -10.64 16.81 -9.14
C LEU A 138 -11.99 16.93 -8.42
N TRP A 139 -12.08 16.37 -7.20
CA TRP A 139 -13.28 16.47 -6.39
C TRP A 139 -13.60 17.91 -5.99
N GLY A 140 -12.58 18.69 -5.59
CA GLY A 140 -12.71 20.11 -5.28
C GLY A 140 -13.23 20.92 -6.45
N ALA A 141 -12.66 20.73 -7.64
CA ALA A 141 -13.12 21.38 -8.87
C ALA A 141 -14.58 21.02 -9.22
N HIS A 142 -14.93 19.73 -9.12
CA HIS A 142 -16.31 19.28 -9.34
C HIS A 142 -17.29 19.92 -8.35
N ARG A 143 -16.95 19.98 -7.07
CA ARG A 143 -17.77 20.60 -6.04
C ARG A 143 -17.94 22.10 -6.27
N ALA A 144 -16.86 22.81 -6.58
CA ALA A 144 -16.91 24.25 -6.87
C ALA A 144 -17.82 24.56 -8.06
N ALA A 145 -17.72 23.80 -9.16
CA ALA A 145 -18.58 23.97 -10.31
C ALA A 145 -20.07 23.76 -10.00
N ARG A 146 -20.41 22.80 -9.14
CA ARG A 146 -21.80 22.56 -8.71
C ARG A 146 -22.34 23.71 -7.88
N VAL A 147 -21.58 24.18 -6.89
CA VAL A 147 -22.00 25.30 -6.01
C VAL A 147 -22.24 26.57 -6.85
N GLN A 148 -21.36 26.88 -7.80
CA GLN A 148 -21.53 28.03 -8.70
C GLN A 148 -22.74 27.87 -9.63
N GLY A 149 -23.01 26.63 -10.11
CA GLY A 149 -24.20 26.34 -10.92
C GLY A 149 -25.50 26.51 -10.18
N ASP A 150 -25.57 26.10 -8.91
CA ASP A 150 -26.76 26.25 -8.06
C ASP A 150 -27.01 27.72 -7.71
N SER A 151 -25.96 28.50 -7.37
CA SER A 151 -26.08 29.94 -7.09
C SER A 151 -26.55 30.73 -8.32
N ARG A 152 -26.17 30.32 -9.52
CA ARG A 152 -26.64 30.93 -10.78
C ARG A 152 -28.12 30.66 -11.04
N LYS A 153 -28.62 29.48 -10.70
CA LYS A 153 -30.04 29.12 -10.82
C LYS A 153 -30.91 29.88 -9.84
N GLU A 154 -30.46 30.06 -8.60
CA GLU A 154 -31.17 30.86 -7.60
C GLU A 154 -31.30 32.33 -8.03
N MET A 155 -30.26 32.96 -8.56
CA MET A 155 -30.31 34.35 -9.08
C MET A 155 -31.26 34.51 -10.25
N LEU A 156 -31.43 33.51 -11.09
CA LEU A 156 -32.38 33.55 -12.23
C LEU A 156 -33.85 33.39 -11.80
N HIS A 157 -34.13 32.83 -10.61
CA HIS A 157 -35.47 32.64 -10.08
C HIS A 157 -35.96 33.84 -9.26
N VAL A 158 -35.09 34.80 -8.87
CA VAL A 158 -35.46 35.99 -8.08
C VAL A 158 -35.90 37.16 -8.97
N HIS A 159 -35.68 37.08 -10.29
CA HIS A 159 -36.02 38.15 -11.24
C HIS A 159 -37.08 37.70 -12.28
N GLY A 160 -37.86 36.70 -12.05
CA GLY A 160 -39.08 36.31 -12.80
C GLY A 160 -40.29 36.37 -11.87
#